data_54aae71d799acceda67ce9c859bda00b
#
_entry.id   54aae71d799acceda67ce9c859bda00b
#
_cell.length_a   1.000
_cell.length_b   1.000
_cell.length_c   1.000
_cell.angle_alpha   90.00
_cell.angle_beta   90.00
_cell.angle_gamma   90.00
#
_symmetry.space_group_name_H-M   'P 1'
#
loop_
_entity.id
_entity.type
_entity.pdbx_description
1 polymer ?
#
loop_
_entity_poly.entity_id
_entity_poly.type
_entity_poly.pdbx_seq_one_letter_code
_entity_poly.pdbx_strand_id
1 'polypeptide(L)'
;MKIPAALLAAASMASAADAGPVLPEAGDFRVQTIRKVQGEENWPFLAQEGFLMCAPSLGQRLVYFVPQGPDGENEYPVALDSNLMSMAVVNMGRGNAFRPYANFEELTNRLSPYITMGKRLCDQPAGTVIPESSL
;
A
#
# COMPACT_ATOMS: atom_id res chain seq x y z
N MET A 1 -39.57 2.48 -27.80
CA MET A 1 -39.42 1.13 -28.23
C MET A 1 -38.03 0.56 -28.11
N LYS A 2 -37.04 1.30 -28.31
CA LYS A 2 -35.65 0.78 -28.32
C LYS A 2 -34.92 0.95 -27.01
N ILE A 3 -35.57 1.54 -26.08
CA ILE A 3 -35.01 1.90 -24.77
C ILE A 3 -34.54 0.72 -23.93
N PRO A 4 -35.21 -0.44 -23.96
CA PRO A 4 -34.80 -1.55 -23.10
C PRO A 4 -33.35 -2.05 -23.29
N ALA A 5 -32.86 -1.98 -24.52
CA ALA A 5 -31.50 -2.44 -24.80
C ALA A 5 -30.43 -1.59 -24.08
N ALA A 6 -30.64 -0.28 -24.02
CA ALA A 6 -29.74 0.62 -23.34
C ALA A 6 -29.70 0.37 -21.83
N LEU A 7 -30.83 0.05 -21.25
CA LEU A 7 -30.91 -0.25 -19.81
C LEU A 7 -30.14 -1.51 -19.45
N LEU A 8 -30.19 -2.52 -20.30
CA LEU A 8 -29.45 -3.75 -20.06
C LEU A 8 -27.95 -3.52 -20.09
N ALA A 9 -27.45 -2.69 -20.98
CA ALA A 9 -26.03 -2.37 -21.05
C ALA A 9 -25.56 -1.66 -19.79
N ALA A 10 -26.36 -0.74 -19.26
CA ALA A 10 -25.99 -0.04 -18.02
C ALA A 10 -25.92 -0.99 -16.84
N ALA A 11 -26.82 -1.94 -16.75
CA ALA A 11 -26.81 -2.92 -15.67
C ALA A 11 -25.52 -3.78 -15.70
N SER A 12 -25.07 -4.16 -16.88
CA SER A 12 -23.86 -4.94 -17.03
C SER A 12 -22.63 -4.19 -16.55
N MET A 13 -22.55 -2.90 -16.84
CA MET A 13 -21.45 -2.06 -16.40
C MET A 13 -21.42 -1.90 -14.88
N ALA A 14 -22.58 -1.75 -14.27
CA ALA A 14 -22.66 -1.66 -12.81
C ALA A 14 -22.14 -2.93 -12.13
N SER A 15 -22.49 -4.09 -12.70
CA SER A 15 -22.04 -5.37 -12.19
C SER A 15 -20.50 -5.50 -12.24
N ALA A 16 -19.90 -5.06 -13.33
CA ALA A 16 -18.45 -5.09 -13.47
C ALA A 16 -17.75 -4.18 -12.45
N ALA A 17 -18.34 -3.03 -12.12
CA ALA A 17 -17.80 -2.11 -11.12
C ALA A 17 -17.76 -2.74 -9.73
N ASP A 18 -18.72 -3.59 -9.39
CA ASP A 18 -18.77 -4.24 -8.08
C ASP A 18 -17.65 -5.24 -7.86
N ALA A 19 -17.07 -5.77 -8.92
CA ALA A 19 -15.96 -6.71 -8.83
C ALA A 19 -14.65 -6.06 -8.41
N GLY A 20 -14.55 -4.73 -8.45
CA GLY A 20 -13.36 -3.99 -8.14
C GLY A 20 -12.35 -4.00 -9.29
N PRO A 21 -11.35 -3.14 -9.24
CA PRO A 21 -10.35 -3.06 -10.29
C PRO A 21 -9.37 -4.23 -10.25
N VAL A 22 -8.93 -4.69 -11.41
CA VAL A 22 -7.85 -5.66 -11.51
C VAL A 22 -6.53 -4.99 -11.15
N LEU A 23 -6.29 -3.79 -11.68
CA LEU A 23 -5.13 -2.97 -11.36
C LEU A 23 -5.63 -1.68 -10.72
N PRO A 24 -5.08 -1.30 -9.55
CA PRO A 24 -5.45 -0.04 -8.92
C PRO A 24 -5.03 1.15 -9.76
N GLU A 25 -5.88 2.16 -9.82
CA GLU A 25 -5.55 3.47 -10.38
C GLU A 25 -5.14 4.41 -9.24
N ALA A 26 -4.57 5.56 -9.60
CA ALA A 26 -4.10 6.52 -8.60
C ALA A 26 -5.20 6.93 -7.60
N GLY A 27 -6.43 7.06 -8.07
CA GLY A 27 -7.56 7.44 -7.22
C GLY A 27 -8.04 6.34 -6.28
N ASP A 28 -7.61 5.11 -6.48
CA ASP A 28 -7.98 3.98 -5.63
C ASP A 28 -7.13 3.88 -4.36
N PHE A 29 -6.00 4.56 -4.32
CA PHE A 29 -5.09 4.50 -3.20
C PHE A 29 -5.57 5.34 -2.02
N ARG A 30 -5.33 4.80 -0.83
CA ARG A 30 -5.44 5.52 0.44
C ARG A 30 -4.02 5.69 0.93
N VAL A 31 -3.69 6.87 1.42
CA VAL A 31 -2.31 7.24 1.72
C VAL A 31 -2.22 7.79 3.14
N GLN A 32 -1.18 7.40 3.83
CA GLN A 32 -0.86 7.94 5.15
C GLN A 32 0.63 8.24 5.21
N THR A 33 0.97 9.47 5.62
CA THR A 33 2.37 9.82 5.85
C THR A 33 2.82 9.17 7.15
N ILE A 34 3.97 8.51 7.10
CA ILE A 34 4.60 7.92 8.29
C ILE A 34 6.05 8.36 8.38
N ARG A 35 6.55 8.46 9.60
CA ARG A 35 7.95 8.81 9.83
C ARG A 35 8.50 8.07 11.03
N LYS A 36 9.81 7.90 11.04
CA LYS A 36 10.51 7.36 12.19
C LYS A 36 10.46 8.34 13.35
N VAL A 37 10.03 7.85 14.51
CA VAL A 37 10.06 8.63 15.74
C VAL A 37 11.45 8.54 16.32
N GLN A 38 11.94 9.62 16.91
CA GLN A 38 13.26 9.65 17.54
C GLN A 38 13.35 8.56 18.63
N GLY A 39 14.42 7.76 18.56
CA GLY A 39 14.64 6.68 19.50
C GLY A 39 13.92 5.39 19.18
N GLU A 40 13.15 5.32 18.10
CA GLU A 40 12.47 4.10 17.71
C GLU A 40 13.45 3.08 17.13
N GLU A 41 13.47 1.88 17.73
CA GLU A 41 14.38 0.82 17.30
C GLU A 41 13.78 -0.09 16.23
N ASN A 42 12.46 -0.14 16.12
CA ASN A 42 11.75 -1.08 15.24
C ASN A 42 11.36 -0.49 13.89
N TRP A 43 11.79 0.72 13.57
CA TRP A 43 11.55 1.32 12.26
C TRP A 43 12.26 0.49 11.19
N PRO A 44 11.53 -0.07 10.22
CA PRO A 44 12.13 -1.05 9.30
C PRO A 44 12.82 -0.44 8.09
N PHE A 45 12.60 0.84 7.81
CA PHE A 45 13.01 1.42 6.53
C PHE A 45 14.29 2.24 6.64
N LEU A 46 15.04 2.30 5.53
CA LEU A 46 16.21 3.18 5.44
C LEU A 46 15.80 4.64 5.40
N ALA A 47 14.74 4.97 4.67
CA ALA A 47 14.20 6.33 4.62
C ALA A 47 13.64 6.71 5.99
N GLN A 48 13.78 7.99 6.36
CA GLN A 48 13.28 8.48 7.65
C GLN A 48 11.77 8.73 7.62
N GLU A 49 11.20 8.88 6.44
CA GLU A 49 9.76 9.11 6.25
C GLU A 49 9.32 8.62 4.88
N GLY A 50 8.04 8.52 4.69
CA GLY A 50 7.46 8.13 3.42
C GLY A 50 5.96 8.00 3.51
N PHE A 51 5.37 7.40 2.49
CA PHE A 51 3.93 7.22 2.39
C PHE A 51 3.59 5.74 2.46
N LEU A 52 2.72 5.42 3.42
CA LEU A 52 2.11 4.11 3.49
C LEU A 52 0.83 4.17 2.66
N MET A 53 0.65 3.21 1.75
CA MET A 53 -0.45 3.24 0.80
C MET A 53 -1.15 1.90 0.78
N CYS A 54 -2.46 1.93 0.57
CA CYS A 54 -3.25 0.72 0.37
C CYS A 54 -4.23 0.92 -0.78
N ALA A 55 -4.33 -0.12 -1.61
CA ALA A 55 -5.34 -0.17 -2.66
C ALA A 55 -5.91 -1.59 -2.73
N PRO A 56 -7.23 -1.73 -2.92
CA PRO A 56 -7.81 -3.04 -3.15
C PRO A 56 -7.54 -3.51 -4.57
N SER A 57 -7.30 -4.79 -4.73
CA SER A 57 -7.14 -5.41 -6.05
C SER A 57 -7.60 -6.86 -5.95
N LEU A 58 -8.59 -7.24 -6.76
CA LEU A 58 -9.14 -8.59 -6.80
C LEU A 58 -9.49 -9.14 -5.42
N GLY A 59 -10.10 -8.31 -4.58
CA GLY A 59 -10.51 -8.69 -3.24
C GLY A 59 -9.37 -8.70 -2.22
N GLN A 60 -8.16 -8.36 -2.60
CA GLN A 60 -7.01 -8.28 -1.70
C GLN A 60 -6.67 -6.83 -1.38
N ARG A 61 -5.97 -6.65 -0.27
CA ARG A 61 -5.48 -5.34 0.16
C ARG A 61 -3.99 -5.28 -0.11
N LEU A 62 -3.61 -4.47 -1.11
CA LEU A 62 -2.21 -4.29 -1.48
C LEU A 62 -1.63 -3.12 -0.69
N VAL A 63 -0.59 -3.38 0.08
CA VAL A 63 0.08 -2.37 0.90
C VAL A 63 1.44 -2.06 0.29
N TYR A 64 1.74 -0.77 0.19
CA TYR A 64 3.02 -0.28 -0.31
C TYR A 64 3.58 0.77 0.63
N PHE A 65 4.89 0.86 0.66
CA PHE A 65 5.58 2.00 1.27
C PHE A 65 6.36 2.72 0.18
N VAL A 66 6.17 4.03 0.08
CA VAL A 66 6.90 4.89 -0.85
C VAL A 66 7.92 5.67 -0.04
N PRO A 67 9.20 5.29 -0.07
CA PRO A 67 10.21 6.04 0.67
C PRO A 67 10.34 7.45 0.14
N GLN A 68 10.55 8.41 1.04
CA GLN A 68 10.88 9.78 0.66
C GLN A 68 12.37 10.01 0.94
N GLY A 69 13.12 10.34 -0.10
CA GLY A 69 14.54 10.57 0.00
C GLY A 69 14.87 11.86 0.75
N PRO A 70 16.17 12.06 1.08
CA PRO A 70 16.61 13.26 1.83
C PRO A 70 16.32 14.57 1.11
N ASP A 71 16.21 14.53 -0.21
CA ASP A 71 15.89 15.69 -1.04
C ASP A 71 14.39 15.95 -1.17
N GLY A 72 13.56 15.14 -0.52
CA GLY A 72 12.11 15.24 -0.59
C GLY A 72 11.50 14.54 -1.78
N GLU A 73 12.29 13.89 -2.61
CA GLU A 73 11.76 13.14 -3.76
C GLU A 73 11.31 11.75 -3.35
N ASN A 74 10.24 11.28 -3.98
CA ASN A 74 9.74 9.94 -3.75
C ASN A 74 10.60 8.92 -4.49
N GLU A 75 10.92 7.83 -3.80
CA GLU A 75 11.60 6.69 -4.39
C GLU A 75 10.57 5.67 -4.90
N TYR A 76 11.05 4.58 -5.47
CA TYR A 76 10.15 3.55 -5.95
C TYR A 76 9.37 2.89 -4.81
N PRO A 77 8.07 2.60 -5.02
CA PRO A 77 7.27 1.91 -4.02
C PRO A 77 7.81 0.52 -3.72
N VAL A 78 7.72 0.14 -2.45
CA VAL A 78 8.08 -1.19 -1.98
C VAL A 78 6.80 -1.88 -1.52
N ALA A 79 6.51 -3.05 -2.06
CA ALA A 79 5.36 -3.83 -1.61
C ALA A 79 5.64 -4.44 -0.24
N LEU A 80 4.67 -4.34 0.66
CA LEU A 80 4.76 -4.90 1.99
C LEU A 80 3.76 -6.05 2.12
N ASP A 81 4.25 -7.20 2.56
CA ASP A 81 3.42 -8.38 2.73
C ASP A 81 3.94 -9.18 3.92
N SER A 82 3.02 -9.77 4.68
CA SER A 82 3.38 -10.67 5.76
C SER A 82 4.05 -11.94 5.25
N ASN A 83 3.84 -12.29 3.99
CA ASN A 83 4.56 -13.36 3.31
C ASN A 83 5.84 -12.79 2.71
N LEU A 84 6.98 -13.07 3.35
CA LEU A 84 8.26 -12.52 2.92
C LEU A 84 8.69 -13.01 1.54
N MET A 85 8.31 -14.21 1.16
CA MET A 85 8.64 -14.74 -0.17
C MET A 85 7.90 -13.96 -1.26
N SER A 86 6.60 -13.73 -1.08
CA SER A 86 5.83 -12.90 -2.00
C SER A 86 6.39 -11.49 -2.08
N MET A 87 6.74 -10.92 -0.94
CA MET A 87 7.32 -9.59 -0.87
C MET A 87 8.64 -9.51 -1.63
N ALA A 88 9.49 -10.50 -1.47
CA ALA A 88 10.78 -10.56 -2.15
C ALA A 88 10.60 -10.63 -3.68
N VAL A 89 9.66 -11.43 -4.15
CA VAL A 89 9.39 -11.57 -5.58
C VAL A 89 8.87 -10.26 -6.18
N VAL A 90 7.89 -9.65 -5.52
CA VAL A 90 7.28 -8.41 -6.02
C VAL A 90 8.28 -7.26 -6.05
N ASN A 91 9.19 -7.22 -5.07
CA ASN A 91 10.17 -6.14 -4.96
C ASN A 91 11.49 -6.45 -5.69
N MET A 92 11.54 -7.55 -6.43
CA MET A 92 12.77 -7.95 -7.14
C MET A 92 13.24 -6.84 -8.07
N GLY A 93 14.53 -6.52 -8.00
CA GLY A 93 15.13 -5.47 -8.81
C GLY A 93 14.91 -4.06 -8.33
N ARG A 94 14.27 -3.86 -7.19
CA ARG A 94 13.90 -2.56 -6.67
C ARG A 94 14.86 -2.00 -5.62
N GLY A 95 16.02 -2.54 -5.47
CA GLY A 95 16.96 -2.08 -4.48
C GLY A 95 16.51 -2.39 -3.05
N ASN A 96 17.33 -1.98 -2.08
CA ASN A 96 17.08 -2.27 -0.68
C ASN A 96 16.46 -1.07 0.02
N ALA A 97 15.22 -1.22 0.48
CA ALA A 97 14.51 -0.17 1.22
C ALA A 97 14.55 -0.41 2.74
N PHE A 98 15.05 -1.54 3.19
CA PHE A 98 14.99 -1.94 4.59
C PHE A 98 16.31 -1.71 5.30
N ARG A 99 16.23 -1.30 6.57
CA ARG A 99 17.40 -1.27 7.43
C ARG A 99 17.96 -2.69 7.60
N PRO A 100 19.27 -2.84 7.85
CA PRO A 100 19.85 -4.16 8.11
C PRO A 100 19.09 -4.92 9.19
N TYR A 101 18.89 -6.21 8.96
CA TYR A 101 18.20 -7.09 9.90
C TYR A 101 18.99 -8.40 10.01
N ALA A 102 18.94 -9.02 11.19
CA ALA A 102 19.72 -10.22 11.45
C ALA A 102 19.11 -11.46 10.79
N ASN A 103 17.78 -11.52 10.70
CA ASN A 103 17.06 -12.66 10.15
C ASN A 103 15.66 -12.21 9.72
N PHE A 104 14.94 -13.11 9.05
CA PHE A 104 13.59 -12.82 8.55
C PHE A 104 12.58 -12.58 9.67
N GLU A 105 12.76 -13.21 10.81
CA GLU A 105 11.88 -13.00 11.94
C GLU A 105 11.96 -11.55 12.44
N GLU A 106 13.16 -11.01 12.53
CA GLU A 106 13.35 -9.61 12.92
C GLU A 106 12.69 -8.67 11.92
N LEU A 107 12.87 -8.91 10.62
CA LEU A 107 12.25 -8.10 9.58
C LEU A 107 10.72 -8.19 9.67
N THR A 108 10.18 -9.39 9.83
CA THR A 108 8.74 -9.60 9.97
C THR A 108 8.19 -8.84 11.16
N ASN A 109 8.86 -8.92 12.30
CA ASN A 109 8.43 -8.23 13.51
C ASN A 109 8.43 -6.71 13.35
N ARG A 110 9.42 -6.18 12.65
CA ARG A 110 9.49 -4.74 12.37
C ARG A 110 8.40 -4.28 11.40
N LEU A 111 8.09 -5.09 10.39
CA LEU A 111 7.12 -4.74 9.35
C LEU A 111 5.66 -4.92 9.79
N SER A 112 5.42 -5.84 10.71
CA SER A 112 4.06 -6.24 11.09
C SER A 112 3.14 -5.07 11.46
N PRO A 113 3.56 -4.10 12.31
CA PRO A 113 2.69 -2.97 12.63
C PRO A 113 2.33 -2.14 11.40
N TYR A 114 3.26 -1.96 10.48
CA TYR A 114 3.05 -1.13 9.29
C TYR A 114 2.17 -1.85 8.27
N ILE A 115 2.30 -3.15 8.14
CA ILE A 115 1.42 -3.95 7.29
C ILE A 115 -0.02 -3.88 7.83
N THR A 116 -0.20 -4.03 9.14
CA THR A 116 -1.51 -3.93 9.77
C THR A 116 -2.11 -2.54 9.57
N MET A 117 -1.32 -1.49 9.81
CA MET A 117 -1.75 -0.11 9.59
C MET A 117 -2.11 0.11 8.13
N GLY A 118 -1.28 -0.38 7.22
CA GLY A 118 -1.53 -0.25 5.79
C GLY A 118 -2.83 -0.91 5.36
N LYS A 119 -3.10 -2.11 5.85
CA LYS A 119 -4.35 -2.80 5.52
C LYS A 119 -5.58 -2.05 6.02
N ARG A 120 -5.48 -1.37 7.16
CA ARG A 120 -6.59 -0.55 7.66
C ARG A 120 -6.88 0.65 6.78
N LEU A 121 -5.88 1.16 6.06
CA LEU A 121 -6.10 2.26 5.12
C LEU A 121 -7.12 1.89 4.05
N CYS A 122 -7.16 0.62 3.64
CA CYS A 122 -8.12 0.17 2.66
C CYS A 122 -9.58 0.22 3.15
N ASP A 123 -9.79 0.37 4.46
CA ASP A 123 -11.13 0.56 5.02
C ASP A 123 -11.62 2.00 4.87
N GLN A 124 -10.74 2.92 4.51
CA GLN A 124 -11.09 4.30 4.26
C GLN A 124 -11.62 4.48 2.84
N PRO A 125 -12.37 5.54 2.56
CA PRO A 125 -12.79 5.82 1.19
C PRO A 125 -11.61 6.01 0.25
N ALA A 126 -11.78 5.66 -1.02
CA ALA A 126 -10.77 5.87 -2.04
C ALA A 126 -10.31 7.32 -2.05
N GLY A 127 -9.01 7.53 -2.21
CA GLY A 127 -8.43 8.87 -2.25
C GLY A 127 -8.19 9.50 -0.89
N THR A 128 -8.47 8.81 0.22
CA THR A 128 -8.20 9.33 1.55
C THR A 128 -6.72 9.59 1.73
N VAL A 129 -6.38 10.76 2.26
CA VAL A 129 -5.00 11.16 2.60
C VAL A 129 -4.95 11.52 4.07
N ILE A 130 -4.15 10.79 4.84
CA ILE A 130 -3.91 11.05 6.26
C ILE A 130 -2.54 11.69 6.38
N PRO A 131 -2.46 12.96 6.78
CA PRO A 131 -1.21 13.73 6.66
C PRO A 131 -0.07 13.21 7.53
N GLU A 132 -0.34 12.75 8.72
CA GLU A 132 0.69 12.21 9.58
C GLU A 132 0.07 11.51 10.76
N SER A 133 0.68 10.40 11.17
CA SER A 133 0.22 9.68 12.33
C SER A 133 1.43 9.12 13.08
N SER A 134 1.43 9.27 14.37
CA SER A 134 2.35 8.54 15.24
C SER A 134 1.72 7.22 15.63
N LEU A 135 2.51 6.19 15.66
CA LEU A 135 2.08 4.88 16.11
C LEU A 135 1.90 4.84 17.62
#